data_c9e1d569d73058bd1b3b9d669920792a
#
_entry.id   c9e1d569d73058bd1b3b9d669920792a
#
_cell.length_a   1.000
_cell.length_b   1.000
_cell.length_c   1.000
_cell.angle_alpha   90.00
_cell.angle_beta   90.00
_cell.angle_gamma   90.00
#
_symmetry.space_group_name_H-M   'P 1'
#
loop_
_entity.id
_entity.type
_entity.pdbx_description
1 polymer ?
#
loop_
_entity_poly.entity_id
_entity_poly.type
_entity_poly.pdbx_seq_one_letter_code
_entity_poly.pdbx_strand_id
1 'polypeptide(L)'
;MVRICHISDIHVSSRYFQPELMERLIKDVNDAAPDLLVLSGDLTERGLAFEYEQARRWTDRFGVPLLVTPGNHDSRNVGYVHFEEMYGSRYSVVRLPGVHIVAADSSEPDLDEGRIGRSIYPWLHEALDAAEPG
;
A
#
# COMPACT_ATOMS: atom_id res chain seq x y z
N MET A 1 17.67 -14.77 5.41
CA MET A 1 17.66 -13.28 5.35
C MET A 1 16.37 -12.88 4.65
N VAL A 2 15.51 -12.07 5.27
CA VAL A 2 14.28 -11.55 4.64
C VAL A 2 14.65 -10.37 3.74
N ARG A 3 14.10 -10.35 2.54
CA ARG A 3 14.25 -9.25 1.56
C ARG A 3 12.91 -8.56 1.39
N ILE A 4 12.86 -7.28 1.68
CA ILE A 4 11.67 -6.43 1.49
C ILE A 4 11.99 -5.39 0.42
N CYS A 5 11.10 -5.25 -0.55
CA CYS A 5 11.10 -4.15 -1.51
C CYS A 5 10.06 -3.12 -1.07
N HIS A 6 10.36 -1.84 -1.19
CA HIS A 6 9.42 -0.77 -0.83
C HIS A 6 9.32 0.23 -1.97
N ILE A 7 8.10 0.52 -2.38
CA ILE A 7 7.75 1.52 -3.40
C ILE A 7 6.57 2.36 -2.91
N SER A 8 6.42 3.56 -3.47
CA SER A 8 5.28 4.45 -3.22
C SER A 8 5.03 5.35 -4.42
N ASP A 9 3.98 6.15 -4.36
CA ASP A 9 3.75 7.27 -5.28
C ASP A 9 3.65 6.85 -6.75
N ILE A 10 2.86 5.83 -7.05
CA ILE A 10 2.62 5.38 -8.44
C ILE A 10 1.81 6.42 -9.21
N HIS A 11 0.80 7.03 -8.56
CA HIS A 11 -0.06 8.06 -9.14
C HIS A 11 -0.57 7.70 -10.54
N VAL A 12 -1.20 6.55 -10.70
CA VAL A 12 -1.86 6.21 -11.98
C VAL A 12 -2.85 7.31 -12.36
N SER A 13 -3.00 7.57 -13.64
CA SER A 13 -3.83 8.66 -14.19
C SER A 13 -3.28 10.07 -13.97
N SER A 14 -2.20 10.24 -13.24
CA SER A 14 -1.50 11.51 -13.21
C SER A 14 -0.86 11.81 -14.58
N ARG A 15 -0.74 13.09 -14.93
CA ARG A 15 -0.01 13.51 -16.15
C ARG A 15 1.47 13.15 -16.13
N TYR A 16 2.00 12.78 -14.98
CA TYR A 16 3.40 12.40 -14.80
C TYR A 16 3.61 10.88 -14.79
N PHE A 17 2.53 10.11 -14.78
CA PHE A 17 2.62 8.66 -14.84
C PHE A 17 3.28 8.20 -16.14
N GLN A 18 4.29 7.36 -16.02
CA GLN A 18 5.07 6.86 -17.17
C GLN A 18 4.95 5.33 -17.23
N PRO A 19 4.12 4.78 -18.13
CA PRO A 19 3.93 3.34 -18.25
C PRO A 19 5.23 2.55 -18.44
N GLU A 20 6.18 3.10 -19.19
CA GLU A 20 7.46 2.44 -19.48
C GLU A 20 8.32 2.28 -18.21
N LEU A 21 8.28 3.28 -17.30
CA LEU A 21 8.96 3.18 -16.01
C LEU A 21 8.25 2.15 -15.10
N MET A 22 6.92 2.10 -15.13
CA MET A 22 6.16 1.12 -14.38
C MET A 22 6.43 -0.31 -14.88
N GLU A 23 6.51 -0.51 -16.21
CA GLU A 23 6.91 -1.79 -16.81
C GLU A 23 8.29 -2.24 -16.30
N ARG A 24 9.25 -1.32 -16.29
CA ARG A 24 10.60 -1.61 -15.82
C ARG A 24 10.60 -1.91 -14.32
N LEU A 25 9.87 -1.14 -13.51
CA LEU A 25 9.75 -1.37 -12.07
C LEU A 25 9.20 -2.78 -11.79
N ILE A 26 8.13 -3.18 -12.48
CA ILE A 26 7.53 -4.52 -12.33
C ILE A 26 8.58 -5.60 -12.65
N LYS A 27 9.30 -5.43 -13.75
CA LYS A 27 10.35 -6.37 -14.13
C LYS A 27 11.44 -6.45 -13.06
N ASP A 28 11.96 -5.31 -12.62
CA ASP A 28 13.07 -5.25 -11.66
C ASP A 28 12.66 -5.86 -10.30
N VAL A 29 11.43 -5.61 -9.83
CA VAL A 29 10.89 -6.22 -8.60
C VAL A 29 10.72 -7.73 -8.75
N ASN A 30 10.16 -8.19 -9.87
CA ASN A 30 9.94 -9.62 -10.12
C ASN A 30 11.28 -10.36 -10.25
N ASP A 31 12.27 -9.76 -10.91
CA ASP A 31 13.62 -10.33 -11.02
C ASP A 31 14.33 -10.39 -9.65
N ALA A 32 14.13 -9.38 -8.80
CA ALA A 32 14.67 -9.35 -7.44
C ALA A 32 14.01 -10.37 -6.50
N ALA A 33 12.79 -10.81 -6.83
CA ALA A 33 12.01 -11.79 -6.08
C ALA A 33 12.05 -11.56 -4.55
N PRO A 34 11.60 -10.40 -4.04
CA PRO A 34 11.57 -10.15 -2.60
C PRO A 34 10.55 -11.06 -1.90
N ASP A 35 10.76 -11.29 -0.60
CA ASP A 35 9.79 -12.00 0.23
C ASP A 35 8.51 -11.18 0.44
N LEU A 36 8.60 -9.84 0.31
CA LEU A 36 7.48 -8.91 0.37
C LEU A 36 7.78 -7.64 -0.43
N LEU A 37 6.80 -7.20 -1.21
CA LEU A 37 6.73 -5.85 -1.75
C LEU A 37 5.78 -5.02 -0.90
N VAL A 38 6.26 -3.92 -0.34
CA VAL A 38 5.44 -2.92 0.37
C VAL A 38 5.18 -1.76 -0.57
N LEU A 39 3.90 -1.40 -0.71
CA LEU A 39 3.45 -0.25 -1.48
C LEU A 39 2.72 0.70 -0.54
N SER A 40 3.39 1.80 -0.16
CA SER A 40 2.95 2.68 0.91
C SER A 40 2.27 3.94 0.40
N GLY A 41 1.19 3.74 -0.36
CA GLY A 41 0.26 4.80 -0.72
C GLY A 41 0.53 5.51 -2.04
N ASP A 42 -0.40 6.40 -2.33
CA ASP A 42 -0.48 7.22 -3.54
C ASP A 42 -0.45 6.38 -4.83
N LEU A 43 -1.29 5.34 -4.83
CA LEU A 43 -1.55 4.49 -6.00
C LEU A 43 -2.24 5.29 -7.11
N THR A 44 -3.20 6.13 -6.68
CA THR A 44 -4.10 6.90 -7.53
C THR A 44 -3.76 8.39 -7.44
N GLU A 45 -4.29 9.18 -8.36
CA GLU A 45 -4.14 10.64 -8.31
C GLU A 45 -5.27 11.31 -7.52
N ARG A 46 -6.48 10.75 -7.55
CA ARG A 46 -7.68 11.36 -6.99
C ARG A 46 -8.57 10.41 -6.18
N GLY A 47 -8.18 9.16 -5.99
CA GLY A 47 -8.98 8.16 -5.29
C GLY A 47 -10.26 7.72 -6.03
N LEU A 48 -10.34 7.91 -7.35
CA LEU A 48 -11.53 7.56 -8.11
C LEU A 48 -11.54 6.07 -8.46
N ALA A 49 -12.74 5.47 -8.55
CA ALA A 49 -12.91 4.04 -8.82
C ALA A 49 -12.13 3.55 -10.06
N PHE A 50 -12.21 4.29 -11.18
CA PHE A 50 -11.48 3.90 -12.39
C PHE A 50 -9.95 3.97 -12.24
N GLU A 51 -9.43 4.86 -11.38
CA GLU A 51 -8.01 4.94 -11.09
C GLU A 51 -7.57 3.73 -10.27
N TYR A 52 -8.38 3.29 -9.31
CA TYR A 52 -8.15 2.05 -8.57
C TYR A 52 -8.16 0.82 -9.48
N GLU A 53 -9.08 0.75 -10.45
CA GLU A 53 -9.07 -0.31 -11.46
C GLU A 53 -7.77 -0.29 -12.28
N GLN A 54 -7.27 0.88 -12.65
CA GLN A 54 -5.98 1.01 -13.34
C GLN A 54 -4.83 0.59 -12.44
N ALA A 55 -4.78 1.08 -11.20
CA ALA A 55 -3.75 0.72 -10.22
C ALA A 55 -3.72 -0.79 -10.01
N ARG A 56 -4.89 -1.44 -9.89
CA ARG A 56 -5.00 -2.88 -9.71
C ARG A 56 -4.43 -3.66 -10.89
N ARG A 57 -4.69 -3.22 -12.13
CA ARG A 57 -4.12 -3.87 -13.33
C ARG A 57 -2.59 -3.82 -13.35
N TRP A 58 -1.98 -2.77 -12.79
CA TRP A 58 -0.54 -2.67 -12.67
C TRP A 58 -0.01 -3.51 -11.52
N THR A 59 -0.62 -3.42 -10.34
CA THR A 59 -0.15 -4.13 -9.15
C THR A 59 -0.33 -5.64 -9.24
N ASP A 60 -1.33 -6.15 -9.97
CA ASP A 60 -1.53 -7.58 -10.22
C ASP A 60 -0.40 -8.23 -11.03
N ARG A 61 0.46 -7.43 -11.65
CA ARG A 61 1.61 -7.91 -12.42
C ARG A 61 2.87 -8.15 -11.59
N PHE A 62 2.87 -7.72 -10.33
CA PHE A 62 3.90 -8.12 -9.40
C PHE A 62 3.68 -9.59 -9.00
N GLY A 63 4.65 -10.44 -9.33
CA GLY A 63 4.62 -11.88 -9.04
C GLY A 63 5.10 -12.24 -7.63
N VAL A 64 5.03 -11.30 -6.70
CA VAL A 64 5.54 -11.43 -5.32
C VAL A 64 4.46 -11.05 -4.31
N PRO A 65 4.55 -11.50 -3.04
CA PRO A 65 3.62 -11.06 -2.00
C PRO A 65 3.60 -9.54 -1.88
N LEU A 66 2.40 -8.96 -1.79
CA LEU A 66 2.18 -7.52 -1.80
C LEU A 66 1.45 -7.08 -0.53
N LEU A 67 1.98 -6.05 0.14
CA LEU A 67 1.33 -5.31 1.21
C LEU A 67 1.08 -3.89 0.72
N VAL A 68 -0.17 -3.45 0.75
CA VAL A 68 -0.56 -2.13 0.27
C VAL A 68 -1.19 -1.33 1.41
N THR A 69 -0.85 -0.05 1.51
CA THR A 69 -1.56 0.93 2.34
C THR A 69 -1.99 2.11 1.48
N PRO A 70 -3.09 2.80 1.80
CA PRO A 70 -3.45 4.02 1.07
C PRO A 70 -2.58 5.20 1.49
N GLY A 71 -2.43 6.17 0.58
CA GLY A 71 -1.91 7.50 0.83
C GLY A 71 -3.01 8.56 0.85
N ASN A 72 -2.63 9.83 0.99
CA ASN A 72 -3.60 10.92 1.02
C ASN A 72 -4.34 11.10 -0.33
N HIS A 73 -3.69 10.87 -1.47
CA HIS A 73 -4.33 10.88 -2.77
C HIS A 73 -5.37 9.76 -2.93
N ASP A 74 -5.09 8.60 -2.36
CA ASP A 74 -5.96 7.43 -2.39
C ASP A 74 -7.25 7.64 -1.57
N SER A 75 -7.19 8.48 -0.54
CA SER A 75 -8.33 8.74 0.35
C SER A 75 -9.25 9.87 -0.12
N ARG A 76 -8.90 10.57 -1.19
CA ARG A 76 -9.75 11.61 -1.80
C ARG A 76 -11.02 11.01 -2.42
N ASN A 77 -12.07 11.82 -2.50
CA ASN A 77 -13.32 11.44 -3.19
C ASN A 77 -13.88 10.07 -2.75
N VAL A 78 -13.92 9.80 -1.46
CA VAL A 78 -14.30 8.51 -0.84
C VAL A 78 -13.42 7.33 -1.29
N GLY A 79 -12.23 7.61 -1.74
CA GLY A 79 -11.29 6.63 -2.26
C GLY A 79 -10.92 5.51 -1.27
N TYR A 80 -11.01 5.77 0.04
CA TYR A 80 -10.83 4.73 1.06
C TYR A 80 -11.83 3.57 0.93
N VAL A 81 -13.05 3.81 0.41
CA VAL A 81 -14.01 2.74 0.11
C VAL A 81 -13.53 1.91 -1.08
N HIS A 82 -13.09 2.57 -2.15
CA HIS A 82 -12.56 1.88 -3.33
C HIS A 82 -11.27 1.13 -3.02
N PHE A 83 -10.44 1.68 -2.13
CA PHE A 83 -9.25 0.95 -1.65
C PHE A 83 -9.65 -0.36 -0.98
N GLU A 84 -10.61 -0.33 -0.04
CA GLU A 84 -11.05 -1.52 0.68
C GLU A 84 -11.68 -2.56 -0.26
N GLU A 85 -12.42 -2.13 -1.30
CA GLU A 85 -12.97 -3.01 -2.33
C GLU A 85 -11.88 -3.70 -3.15
N MET A 86 -10.78 -3.01 -3.48
CA MET A 86 -9.73 -3.49 -4.38
C MET A 86 -8.58 -4.21 -3.67
N TYR A 87 -8.19 -3.73 -2.49
CA TYR A 87 -6.99 -4.20 -1.77
C TYR A 87 -7.30 -4.78 -0.39
N GLY A 88 -8.52 -4.63 0.10
CA GLY A 88 -8.91 -5.11 1.42
C GLY A 88 -8.64 -4.10 2.54
N SER A 89 -8.40 -4.58 3.75
CA SER A 89 -8.25 -3.73 4.93
C SER A 89 -7.11 -2.72 4.78
N ARG A 90 -7.35 -1.50 5.22
CA ARG A 90 -6.36 -0.42 5.35
C ARG A 90 -5.43 -0.60 6.56
N TYR A 91 -5.71 -1.63 7.35
CA TYR A 91 -4.96 -2.00 8.57
C TYR A 91 -4.63 -3.47 8.48
N SER A 92 -3.36 -3.82 8.52
CA SER A 92 -2.95 -5.20 8.33
C SER A 92 -1.63 -5.53 9.04
N VAL A 93 -1.42 -6.83 9.25
CA VAL A 93 -0.19 -7.36 9.84
C VAL A 93 0.36 -8.43 8.92
N VAL A 94 1.64 -8.34 8.60
CA VAL A 94 2.39 -9.36 7.86
C VAL A 94 3.50 -9.90 8.75
N ARG A 95 3.58 -11.23 8.85
CA ARG A 95 4.64 -11.91 9.60
C ARG A 95 5.55 -12.65 8.62
N LEU A 96 6.83 -12.33 8.70
CA LEU A 96 7.91 -13.03 8.00
C LEU A 96 8.90 -13.55 9.04
N PRO A 97 9.75 -14.53 8.71
CA PRO A 97 10.75 -15.05 9.67
C PRO A 97 11.63 -13.93 10.25
N GLY A 98 11.45 -13.62 11.55
CA GLY A 98 12.18 -12.57 12.27
C GLY A 98 11.74 -11.13 11.94
N VAL A 99 10.63 -10.94 11.24
CA VAL A 99 10.10 -9.61 10.90
C VAL A 99 8.58 -9.59 11.11
N HIS A 100 8.10 -8.60 11.90
CA HIS A 100 6.71 -8.32 12.13
C HIS A 100 6.38 -6.93 11.59
N ILE A 101 5.51 -6.86 10.59
CA ILE A 101 5.17 -5.63 9.88
C ILE A 101 3.72 -5.28 10.22
N VAL A 102 3.53 -4.08 10.74
CA VAL A 102 2.20 -3.52 10.99
C VAL A 102 1.98 -2.37 10.03
N ALA A 103 0.96 -2.48 9.20
CA ALA A 103 0.56 -1.45 8.25
C ALA A 103 -0.71 -0.77 8.74
N ALA A 104 -0.67 0.54 8.87
CA ALA A 104 -1.79 1.34 9.33
C ALA A 104 -1.99 2.55 8.42
N ASP A 105 -3.23 2.74 7.98
CA ASP A 105 -3.64 3.92 7.25
C ASP A 105 -3.55 5.16 8.13
N SER A 106 -2.77 6.13 7.73
CA SER A 106 -2.67 7.45 8.37
C SER A 106 -3.29 8.56 7.52
N SER A 107 -3.89 8.23 6.38
CA SER A 107 -4.54 9.22 5.54
C SER A 107 -5.85 9.72 6.13
N GLU A 108 -6.18 10.96 5.85
CA GLU A 108 -7.47 11.56 6.19
C GLU A 108 -8.22 11.88 4.89
N PRO A 109 -9.52 11.57 4.80
CA PRO A 109 -10.30 11.85 3.59
C PRO A 109 -10.22 13.32 3.18
N ASP A 110 -9.86 13.57 1.93
CA ASP A 110 -9.77 14.90 1.31
C ASP A 110 -8.79 15.89 1.98
N LEU A 111 -7.86 15.39 2.80
CA LEU A 111 -6.80 16.19 3.44
C LEU A 111 -5.42 15.70 3.02
N ASP A 112 -4.47 16.62 2.97
CA ASP A 112 -3.05 16.26 2.72
C ASP A 112 -2.33 15.88 4.02
N GLU A 113 -2.80 16.39 5.16
CA GLU A 113 -2.32 15.99 6.48
C GLU A 113 -2.90 14.62 6.85
N GLY A 114 -2.09 13.82 7.54
CA GLY A 114 -2.49 12.50 8.00
C GLY A 114 -2.38 12.34 9.50
N ARG A 115 -3.14 11.38 10.03
CA ARG A 115 -3.04 10.93 11.42
C ARG A 115 -3.62 9.53 11.58
N ILE A 116 -3.13 8.80 12.56
CA ILE A 116 -3.79 7.57 13.00
C ILE A 116 -4.91 7.96 13.98
N GLY A 117 -6.15 7.64 13.62
CA GLY A 117 -7.30 7.92 14.45
C GLY A 117 -7.26 7.16 15.78
N ARG A 118 -7.76 7.78 16.87
CA ARG A 118 -7.74 7.15 18.22
C ARG A 118 -8.49 5.82 18.28
N SER A 119 -9.48 5.63 17.43
CA SER A 119 -10.23 4.37 17.32
C SER A 119 -9.36 3.17 16.89
N ILE A 120 -8.23 3.44 16.26
CA ILE A 120 -7.30 2.40 15.78
C ILE A 120 -6.23 2.04 16.83
N TYR A 121 -6.03 2.86 17.86
CA TYR A 121 -5.01 2.61 18.87
C TYR A 121 -5.13 1.26 19.58
N PRO A 122 -6.33 0.76 19.99
CA PRO A 122 -6.42 -0.56 20.59
C PRO A 122 -5.90 -1.67 19.66
N TRP A 123 -6.31 -1.63 18.38
CA TRP A 123 -5.82 -2.57 17.37
C TRP A 123 -4.31 -2.45 17.15
N LEU A 124 -3.79 -1.22 17.08
CA LEU A 124 -2.37 -0.98 16.85
C LEU A 124 -1.51 -1.51 18.01
N HIS A 125 -1.96 -1.30 19.27
CA HIS A 125 -1.31 -1.85 20.44
C HIS A 125 -1.30 -3.38 20.40
N GLU A 126 -2.45 -4.00 20.15
CA GLU A 126 -2.55 -5.45 20.04
C GLU A 126 -1.66 -6.00 18.92
N ALA A 127 -1.66 -5.34 17.77
CA ALA A 127 -0.85 -5.73 16.62
C ALA A 127 0.66 -5.66 16.91
N LEU A 128 1.11 -4.62 17.63
CA LEU A 128 2.51 -4.45 18.02
C LEU A 128 2.92 -5.41 19.15
N ASP A 129 2.06 -5.61 20.15
CA ASP A 129 2.32 -6.51 21.26
C ASP A 129 2.38 -7.98 20.83
N ALA A 130 1.75 -8.32 19.70
CA ALA A 130 1.82 -9.64 19.09
C ALA A 130 3.15 -9.93 18.35
N ALA A 131 4.09 -8.99 18.32
CA ALA A 131 5.44 -9.23 17.81
C ALA A 131 6.22 -10.12 18.75
N GLU A 132 6.81 -11.20 18.21
CA GLU A 132 7.74 -12.03 18.97
C GLU A 132 9.07 -11.30 19.16
N PRO A 133 9.74 -11.46 20.32
CA PRO A 133 11.10 -10.94 20.51
C PRO A 133 12.05 -11.55 19.47
N GLY A 134 12.69 -10.70 18.67
CA GLY A 134 13.62 -11.09 17.62
C GLY A 134 14.96 -10.43 17.74
#